data_3e23cce69f50805f23ff420f9f63efe3
#
_entry.id   3e23cce69f50805f23ff420f9f63efe3
#
_cell.length_a   1.000
_cell.length_b   1.000
_cell.length_c   1.000
_cell.angle_alpha   90.00
_cell.angle_beta   90.00
_cell.angle_gamma   90.00
#
_symmetry.space_group_name_H-M   'P 1'
#
loop_
_entity.id
_entity.type
_entity.pdbx_description
1 polymer ?
#
loop_
_entity_poly.entity_id
_entity_poly.type
_entity_poly.pdbx_seq_one_letter_code
_entity_poly.pdbx_strand_id
1 'polypeptide(L)'
;MGTITSTFTTLLFLTTLALAESPAGTPRINSISYSGSGCPQTQARFSGSLDNPTLTFNHFAIEYPNTVNRTANCQVHMQAQGVSAGWQVSVKDTFVDGHVTLDPGATLDYFSTVYFSSSADDSATSKGQLTNDGSSRIDKAVTLQNHFTDKAWSSCTTSSNDGFGILNINFRGALRNEKSYFEATSETWDFEWRRC
;
A
#
# COMPACT_ATOMS: atom_id res chain seq x y z
N MET A 1 4.80 41.38 -58.73
CA MET A 1 5.26 41.24 -57.35
C MET A 1 4.05 40.91 -56.52
N GLY A 2 3.83 39.64 -56.26
CA GLY A 2 2.69 39.15 -55.41
C GLY A 2 3.21 38.72 -54.07
N THR A 3 2.76 39.37 -53.03
CA THR A 3 3.06 39.03 -51.60
C THR A 3 2.13 37.93 -51.13
N ILE A 4 2.71 36.77 -50.77
CA ILE A 4 2.00 35.65 -50.15
C ILE A 4 2.01 35.88 -48.65
N THR A 5 0.85 36.20 -48.08
CA THR A 5 0.65 36.28 -46.62
C THR A 5 0.30 34.87 -46.09
N SER A 6 1.23 34.24 -45.36
CA SER A 6 1.03 32.96 -44.69
C SER A 6 0.39 33.21 -43.31
N THR A 7 -0.86 32.78 -43.14
CA THR A 7 -1.57 32.79 -41.85
C THR A 7 -1.24 31.52 -41.09
N PHE A 8 -0.45 31.62 -40.02
CA PHE A 8 -0.22 30.53 -39.05
C PHE A 8 -1.43 30.43 -38.11
N THR A 9 -2.18 29.34 -38.24
CA THR A 9 -3.24 29.02 -37.32
C THR A 9 -2.63 28.21 -36.14
N THR A 10 -2.48 28.84 -34.98
CA THR A 10 -2.01 28.19 -33.75
C THR A 10 -3.15 27.38 -33.16
N LEU A 11 -3.03 26.04 -33.22
CA LEU A 11 -3.97 25.11 -32.59
C LEU A 11 -3.66 24.99 -31.09
N LEU A 12 -4.51 25.57 -30.24
CA LEU A 12 -4.39 25.50 -28.78
C LEU A 12 -4.92 24.14 -28.31
N PHE A 13 -4.04 23.21 -27.95
CA PHE A 13 -4.44 21.97 -27.26
C PHE A 13 -4.77 22.27 -25.79
N LEU A 14 -6.05 22.31 -25.44
CA LEU A 14 -6.50 22.25 -24.06
C LEU A 14 -6.29 20.82 -23.55
N THR A 15 -5.23 20.59 -22.79
CA THR A 15 -5.09 19.37 -21.98
C THR A 15 -6.01 19.49 -20.77
N THR A 16 -7.12 18.78 -20.79
CA THR A 16 -7.96 18.59 -19.58
C THR A 16 -7.19 17.72 -18.60
N LEU A 17 -6.72 18.30 -17.52
CA LEU A 17 -6.26 17.55 -16.33
C LEU A 17 -7.48 16.83 -15.77
N ALA A 18 -7.54 15.51 -15.96
CA ALA A 18 -8.50 14.66 -15.26
C ALA A 18 -8.13 14.67 -13.77
N LEU A 19 -8.86 15.44 -12.98
CA LEU A 19 -8.79 15.34 -11.52
C LEU A 19 -9.32 13.96 -11.14
N ALA A 20 -8.54 13.21 -10.30
CA ALA A 20 -9.01 11.97 -9.74
C ALA A 20 -10.28 12.27 -8.91
N GLU A 21 -11.42 11.78 -9.38
CA GLU A 21 -12.70 11.99 -8.70
C GLU A 21 -12.77 11.02 -7.51
N SER A 22 -13.22 11.51 -6.34
CA SER A 22 -13.47 10.70 -5.16
C SER A 22 -14.98 10.69 -4.84
N PRO A 23 -15.49 9.67 -4.11
CA PRO A 23 -16.89 9.60 -3.77
C PRO A 23 -17.33 10.80 -2.93
N ALA A 24 -18.53 11.32 -3.17
CA ALA A 24 -19.14 12.31 -2.32
C ALA A 24 -19.45 11.68 -0.93
N GLY A 25 -19.03 12.34 0.14
CA GLY A 25 -19.11 11.81 1.51
C GLY A 25 -17.72 11.35 2.00
N THR A 26 -17.58 11.17 3.29
CA THR A 26 -16.36 10.68 3.91
C THR A 26 -16.60 9.25 4.42
N PRO A 27 -16.15 8.22 3.69
CA PRO A 27 -16.26 6.85 4.15
C PRO A 27 -15.58 6.69 5.52
N ARG A 28 -16.19 5.91 6.42
CA ARG A 28 -15.68 5.71 7.77
C ARG A 28 -15.32 4.26 8.00
N ILE A 29 -14.14 4.03 8.55
CA ILE A 29 -13.74 2.70 9.01
C ILE A 29 -14.62 2.34 10.20
N ASN A 30 -15.37 1.26 10.09
CA ASN A 30 -16.29 0.76 11.12
C ASN A 30 -15.76 -0.50 11.82
N SER A 31 -14.83 -1.21 11.18
CA SER A 31 -14.15 -2.36 11.77
C SER A 31 -12.75 -2.50 11.23
N ILE A 32 -11.80 -2.80 12.11
CA ILE A 32 -10.45 -3.18 11.76
C ILE A 32 -9.96 -4.27 12.71
N SER A 33 -9.34 -5.28 12.14
CA SER A 33 -8.63 -6.31 12.89
C SER A 33 -7.34 -6.67 12.17
N TYR A 34 -6.39 -7.20 12.88
CA TYR A 34 -5.09 -7.57 12.33
C TYR A 34 -4.57 -8.83 13.00
N SER A 35 -3.76 -9.58 12.27
CA SER A 35 -3.15 -10.83 12.71
C SER A 35 -1.86 -11.10 11.96
N GLY A 36 -1.00 -11.89 12.55
CA GLY A 36 0.28 -12.28 11.95
C GLY A 36 1.42 -12.23 12.96
N SER A 37 2.56 -12.78 12.59
CA SER A 37 3.73 -12.82 13.47
C SER A 37 4.32 -11.41 13.71
N GLY A 38 4.12 -10.48 12.80
CA GLY A 38 4.59 -9.08 12.91
C GLY A 38 3.59 -8.14 13.60
N CYS A 39 2.33 -8.54 13.77
CA CYS A 39 1.31 -7.72 14.42
C CYS A 39 0.34 -8.56 15.26
N PRO A 40 0.80 -9.21 16.33
CA PRO A 40 -0.10 -9.84 17.27
C PRO A 40 -1.13 -8.83 17.78
N GLN A 41 -2.38 -9.26 17.98
CA GLN A 41 -3.54 -8.38 18.25
C GLN A 41 -3.34 -7.34 19.36
N THR A 42 -2.46 -7.62 20.32
CA THR A 42 -2.15 -6.70 21.43
C THR A 42 -1.00 -5.74 21.14
N GLN A 43 -0.31 -5.91 20.01
CA GLN A 43 0.98 -5.25 19.73
C GLN A 43 0.97 -4.41 18.45
N ALA A 44 -0.20 -4.15 17.88
CA ALA A 44 -0.38 -3.16 16.83
C ALA A 44 -1.55 -2.25 17.17
N ARG A 45 -1.55 -1.02 16.63
CA ARG A 45 -2.60 -0.03 16.85
C ARG A 45 -2.93 0.68 15.56
N PHE A 46 -4.21 0.74 15.25
CA PHE A 46 -4.71 1.53 14.14
C PHE A 46 -5.13 2.93 14.61
N SER A 47 -4.86 3.92 13.77
CA SER A 47 -5.29 5.32 13.95
C SER A 47 -5.56 5.97 12.60
N GLY A 48 -6.23 7.12 12.63
CA GLY A 48 -6.55 7.88 11.43
C GLY A 48 -7.92 7.54 10.82
N SER A 49 -8.14 8.06 9.64
CA SER A 49 -9.34 7.86 8.81
C SER A 49 -8.99 7.05 7.55
N LEU A 50 -9.97 6.81 6.68
CA LEU A 50 -9.69 6.16 5.39
C LEU A 50 -8.79 7.01 4.48
N ASP A 51 -8.82 8.35 4.62
CA ASP A 51 -7.96 9.25 3.84
C ASP A 51 -6.51 9.31 4.36
N ASN A 52 -6.28 8.90 5.60
CA ASN A 52 -4.95 8.86 6.21
C ASN A 52 -4.86 7.72 7.24
N PRO A 53 -4.97 6.47 6.81
CA PRO A 53 -4.93 5.31 7.69
C PRO A 53 -3.50 4.99 8.10
N THR A 54 -3.29 4.74 9.39
CA THR A 54 -1.98 4.38 9.93
C THR A 54 -2.10 3.19 10.86
N LEU A 55 -1.36 2.13 10.58
CA LEU A 55 -1.14 1.00 11.48
C LEU A 55 0.25 1.15 12.12
N THR A 56 0.33 1.27 13.43
CA THR A 56 1.59 1.31 14.18
C THR A 56 1.93 -0.08 14.67
N PHE A 57 3.15 -0.53 14.43
CA PHE A 57 3.68 -1.80 14.90
C PHE A 57 4.49 -1.61 16.17
N ASN A 58 4.33 -2.50 17.15
CA ASN A 58 5.17 -2.54 18.34
C ASN A 58 6.05 -3.81 18.38
N HIS A 59 5.97 -4.66 17.36
CA HIS A 59 6.66 -5.97 17.38
C HIS A 59 7.00 -6.54 16.00
N PHE A 60 6.91 -5.75 14.94
CA PHE A 60 7.28 -6.26 13.62
C PHE A 60 8.80 -6.21 13.45
N ALA A 61 9.49 -7.28 13.83
CA ALA A 61 10.94 -7.38 13.69
C ALA A 61 11.35 -8.74 13.09
N ILE A 62 12.32 -8.72 12.19
CA ILE A 62 12.93 -9.89 11.57
C ILE A 62 14.45 -9.80 11.59
N GLU A 63 15.12 -10.94 11.71
CA GLU A 63 16.56 -11.03 11.83
C GLU A 63 17.10 -12.24 11.05
N TYR A 64 18.23 -12.08 10.38
CA TYR A 64 19.00 -13.14 9.75
C TYR A 64 20.45 -13.14 10.26
N PRO A 65 21.08 -14.30 10.56
CA PRO A 65 20.65 -15.68 10.31
C PRO A 65 19.82 -16.28 11.46
N ASN A 66 18.60 -15.87 11.64
CA ASN A 66 17.68 -16.46 12.58
C ASN A 66 16.65 -17.34 11.83
N THR A 67 16.65 -18.65 12.05
CA THR A 67 15.77 -19.57 11.32
C THR A 67 14.30 -19.42 11.66
N VAL A 68 13.99 -18.87 12.83
CA VAL A 68 12.60 -18.67 13.31
C VAL A 68 12.06 -17.31 12.89
N ASN A 69 12.86 -16.25 13.00
CA ASN A 69 12.40 -14.86 12.85
C ASN A 69 12.89 -14.17 11.57
N ARG A 70 13.34 -14.91 10.56
CA ARG A 70 13.79 -14.30 9.29
C ARG A 70 12.66 -13.78 8.39
N THR A 71 11.41 -14.07 8.73
CA THR A 71 10.22 -13.59 8.03
C THR A 71 9.15 -13.20 9.03
N ALA A 72 8.43 -12.13 8.74
CA ALA A 72 7.22 -11.77 9.47
C ALA A 72 6.16 -11.24 8.50
N ASN A 73 4.90 -11.31 8.92
CA ASN A 73 3.79 -10.74 8.18
C ASN A 73 2.77 -10.09 9.12
N CYS A 74 2.07 -9.11 8.59
CA CYS A 74 0.88 -8.53 9.20
C CYS A 74 -0.27 -8.53 8.19
N GLN A 75 -1.35 -9.19 8.53
CA GLN A 75 -2.60 -9.20 7.76
C GLN A 75 -3.61 -8.29 8.44
N VAL A 76 -4.05 -7.27 7.73
CA VAL A 76 -5.12 -6.35 8.16
C VAL A 76 -6.42 -6.73 7.47
N HIS A 77 -7.52 -6.71 8.22
CA HIS A 77 -8.89 -6.83 7.72
C HIS A 77 -9.64 -5.56 8.06
N MET A 78 -10.02 -4.78 7.05
CA MET A 78 -10.66 -3.49 7.22
C MET A 78 -12.04 -3.49 6.57
N GLN A 79 -13.02 -2.93 7.27
CA GLN A 79 -14.33 -2.59 6.73
C GLN A 79 -14.56 -1.09 6.88
N ALA A 80 -15.11 -0.48 5.86
CA ALA A 80 -15.60 0.88 5.92
C ALA A 80 -17.02 0.96 5.35
N GLN A 81 -17.75 2.00 5.73
CA GLN A 81 -19.12 2.27 5.30
C GLN A 81 -19.30 3.75 4.99
N GLY A 82 -20.43 4.10 4.38
CA GLY A 82 -20.73 5.48 3.99
C GLY A 82 -20.14 5.85 2.64
N VAL A 83 -19.78 4.86 1.83
CA VAL A 83 -19.36 5.08 0.44
C VAL A 83 -20.60 5.36 -0.42
N SER A 84 -20.55 6.39 -1.25
CA SER A 84 -21.62 6.71 -2.20
C SER A 84 -21.86 5.55 -3.18
N ALA A 85 -23.11 5.36 -3.61
CA ALA A 85 -23.45 4.36 -4.61
C ALA A 85 -22.70 4.56 -5.94
N GLY A 86 -22.36 3.47 -6.62
CA GLY A 86 -21.69 3.49 -7.92
C GLY A 86 -20.18 3.72 -7.86
N TRP A 87 -19.54 3.39 -6.73
CA TRP A 87 -18.10 3.51 -6.57
C TRP A 87 -17.43 2.19 -6.20
N GLN A 88 -16.19 2.06 -6.60
CA GLN A 88 -15.26 1.01 -6.20
C GLN A 88 -13.98 1.64 -5.64
N VAL A 89 -13.32 0.93 -4.74
CA VAL A 89 -12.03 1.29 -4.16
C VAL A 89 -10.99 0.22 -4.39
N SER A 90 -9.75 0.63 -4.55
CA SER A 90 -8.56 -0.24 -4.52
C SER A 90 -7.44 0.43 -3.74
N VAL A 91 -6.48 -0.35 -3.25
CA VAL A 91 -5.22 0.18 -2.73
C VAL A 91 -4.31 0.54 -3.90
N LYS A 92 -3.81 1.76 -3.89
CA LYS A 92 -2.88 2.29 -4.87
C LYS A 92 -1.44 2.04 -4.46
N ASP A 93 -1.10 2.43 -3.24
CA ASP A 93 0.23 2.30 -2.66
C ASP A 93 0.14 1.85 -1.20
N THR A 94 1.15 1.11 -0.74
CA THR A 94 1.41 0.90 0.69
C THR A 94 2.81 1.40 1.02
N PHE A 95 2.95 2.02 2.18
CA PHE A 95 4.22 2.53 2.69
C PHE A 95 4.47 1.93 4.05
N VAL A 96 5.66 1.35 4.25
CA VAL A 96 6.08 0.80 5.55
C VAL A 96 7.33 1.53 5.99
N ASP A 97 7.20 2.29 7.07
CA ASP A 97 8.34 2.94 7.72
C ASP A 97 9.00 1.98 8.70
N GLY A 98 10.31 2.07 8.79
CA GLY A 98 11.08 1.22 9.68
C GLY A 98 12.56 1.55 9.71
N HIS A 99 13.29 0.66 10.33
CA HIS A 99 14.75 0.72 10.41
C HIS A 99 15.37 -0.57 9.87
N VAL A 100 16.41 -0.46 9.07
CA VAL A 100 17.11 -1.60 8.48
C VAL A 100 18.58 -1.56 8.79
N THR A 101 19.13 -2.73 9.13
CA THR A 101 20.56 -3.00 9.22
C THR A 101 20.90 -4.14 8.27
N LEU A 102 21.77 -3.90 7.27
CA LEU A 102 22.17 -4.89 6.28
C LEU A 102 23.68 -4.93 6.17
N ASP A 103 24.29 -6.08 6.43
CA ASP A 103 25.69 -6.32 6.08
C ASP A 103 25.87 -6.40 4.55
N PRO A 104 27.08 -6.23 3.99
CA PRO A 104 27.33 -6.35 2.56
C PRO A 104 26.81 -7.68 1.99
N GLY A 105 26.01 -7.63 0.93
CA GLY A 105 25.36 -8.78 0.31
C GLY A 105 24.01 -9.16 0.92
N ALA A 106 23.61 -8.59 2.07
CA ALA A 106 22.30 -8.84 2.68
C ALA A 106 21.17 -8.23 1.88
N THR A 107 20.02 -8.88 1.91
CA THR A 107 18.82 -8.45 1.18
C THR A 107 17.58 -8.54 2.05
N LEU A 108 16.78 -7.47 2.04
CA LEU A 108 15.40 -7.42 2.50
C LEU A 108 14.47 -7.51 1.29
N ASP A 109 13.70 -8.59 1.19
CA ASP A 109 12.56 -8.69 0.27
C ASP A 109 11.31 -8.30 1.02
N TYR A 110 10.42 -7.51 0.39
CA TYR A 110 9.15 -7.11 0.98
C TYR A 110 8.01 -7.15 -0.04
N PHE A 111 6.83 -7.49 0.46
CA PHE A 111 5.66 -7.77 -0.36
C PHE A 111 4.44 -7.16 0.30
N SER A 112 3.55 -6.59 -0.49
CA SER A 112 2.18 -6.28 -0.06
C SER A 112 1.19 -6.99 -0.98
N THR A 113 0.24 -7.71 -0.39
CA THR A 113 -0.85 -8.38 -1.11
C THR A 113 -2.18 -7.81 -0.65
N VAL A 114 -3.03 -7.46 -1.62
CA VAL A 114 -4.33 -6.83 -1.39
C VAL A 114 -5.42 -7.65 -2.08
N TYR A 115 -6.54 -7.86 -1.40
CA TYR A 115 -7.73 -8.49 -1.98
C TYR A 115 -8.98 -8.14 -1.17
N PHE A 116 -10.15 -8.30 -1.77
CA PHE A 116 -11.44 -8.24 -1.07
C PHE A 116 -11.95 -9.65 -0.77
N SER A 117 -12.50 -9.86 0.44
CA SER A 117 -12.98 -11.20 0.84
C SER A 117 -14.11 -11.73 -0.05
N SER A 118 -14.86 -10.84 -0.71
CA SER A 118 -15.91 -11.21 -1.67
C SER A 118 -15.37 -11.72 -3.00
N SER A 119 -14.10 -11.48 -3.31
CA SER A 119 -13.41 -11.85 -4.56
C SER A 119 -11.94 -12.18 -4.28
N ALA A 120 -11.69 -13.12 -3.37
CA ALA A 120 -10.35 -13.44 -2.90
C ALA A 120 -9.41 -13.99 -3.99
N ASP A 121 -9.97 -14.54 -5.07
CA ASP A 121 -9.21 -15.01 -6.24
C ASP A 121 -8.65 -13.83 -7.08
N ASP A 122 -9.22 -12.63 -6.91
CA ASP A 122 -8.82 -11.40 -7.61
C ASP A 122 -7.90 -10.58 -6.69
N SER A 123 -6.69 -11.10 -6.46
CA SER A 123 -5.70 -10.46 -5.59
C SER A 123 -4.62 -9.73 -6.38
N ALA A 124 -4.15 -8.60 -5.86
CA ALA A 124 -3.01 -7.85 -6.36
C ALA A 124 -1.82 -7.99 -5.41
N THR A 125 -0.63 -8.21 -5.95
CA THR A 125 0.62 -8.30 -5.16
C THR A 125 1.68 -7.39 -5.76
N SER A 126 2.23 -6.53 -4.92
CA SER A 126 3.41 -5.73 -5.23
C SER A 126 4.61 -6.24 -4.43
N LYS A 127 5.80 -6.18 -5.05
CA LYS A 127 7.06 -6.67 -4.48
C LYS A 127 8.12 -5.60 -4.58
N GLY A 128 8.93 -5.48 -3.52
CA GLY A 128 10.11 -4.66 -3.51
C GLY A 128 11.29 -5.39 -2.89
N GLN A 129 12.47 -4.83 -3.08
CA GLN A 129 13.72 -5.37 -2.59
C GLN A 129 14.66 -4.25 -2.21
N LEU A 130 15.37 -4.41 -1.09
CA LEU A 130 16.48 -3.57 -0.67
C LEU A 130 17.70 -4.45 -0.45
N THR A 131 18.72 -4.28 -1.28
CA THR A 131 20.00 -5.04 -1.19
C THR A 131 21.13 -4.09 -0.82
N ASN A 132 22.04 -4.56 0.02
CA ASN A 132 23.31 -3.87 0.27
C ASN A 132 24.38 -4.39 -0.70
N ASP A 133 24.52 -3.74 -1.85
CA ASP A 133 25.54 -4.04 -2.86
C ASP A 133 26.88 -3.37 -2.56
N GLY A 134 26.98 -2.60 -1.47
CA GLY A 134 28.20 -1.93 -1.04
C GLY A 134 29.15 -2.81 -0.23
N SER A 135 30.27 -2.24 0.18
CA SER A 135 31.29 -2.89 1.01
C SER A 135 31.14 -2.57 2.52
N SER A 136 30.22 -1.70 2.89
CA SER A 136 29.99 -1.27 4.27
C SER A 136 28.56 -1.61 4.70
N ARG A 137 28.37 -1.84 6.00
CA ARG A 137 27.05 -2.06 6.59
C ARG A 137 26.13 -0.85 6.35
N ILE A 138 24.91 -1.10 5.93
CA ILE A 138 23.81 -0.14 5.94
C ILE A 138 23.14 -0.21 7.33
N ASP A 139 22.88 0.96 7.93
CA ASP A 139 22.16 1.11 9.19
C ASP A 139 21.41 2.44 9.14
N LYS A 140 20.08 2.38 8.81
CA LYS A 140 19.29 3.58 8.53
C LYS A 140 17.78 3.36 8.62
N ALA A 141 17.07 4.47 8.83
CA ALA A 141 15.63 4.51 8.61
C ALA A 141 15.30 4.36 7.12
N VAL A 142 14.21 3.67 6.83
CA VAL A 142 13.70 3.43 5.47
C VAL A 142 12.19 3.58 5.41
N THR A 143 11.69 3.99 4.25
CA THR A 143 10.29 3.86 3.85
C THR A 143 10.25 2.90 2.67
N LEU A 144 9.62 1.75 2.87
CA LEU A 144 9.42 0.72 1.84
C LEU A 144 8.09 0.99 1.15
N GLN A 145 8.11 1.25 -0.15
CA GLN A 145 6.91 1.48 -0.95
C GLN A 145 6.58 0.25 -1.80
N ASN A 146 5.33 -0.18 -1.77
CA ASN A 146 4.76 -1.10 -2.74
C ASN A 146 3.69 -0.37 -3.56
N HIS A 147 3.97 -0.15 -4.84
CA HIS A 147 3.03 0.40 -5.81
C HIS A 147 2.32 -0.75 -6.53
N PHE A 148 0.99 -0.71 -6.60
CA PHE A 148 0.20 -1.73 -7.27
C PHE A 148 -0.10 -1.28 -8.70
N THR A 149 0.47 -1.96 -9.69
CA THR A 149 0.13 -1.81 -11.12
C THR A 149 -1.16 -2.54 -11.47
N ASP A 150 -1.28 -3.78 -10.97
CA ASP A 150 -2.52 -4.53 -11.00
C ASP A 150 -3.36 -4.17 -9.78
N LYS A 151 -4.69 -4.11 -9.93
CA LYS A 151 -5.60 -3.63 -8.90
C LYS A 151 -6.64 -4.67 -8.53
N ALA A 152 -6.70 -4.98 -7.23
CA ALA A 152 -7.85 -5.65 -6.66
C ALA A 152 -8.93 -4.60 -6.35
N TRP A 153 -10.05 -4.63 -7.07
CA TRP A 153 -11.15 -3.70 -6.88
C TRP A 153 -12.24 -4.27 -5.99
N SER A 154 -12.80 -3.44 -5.12
CA SER A 154 -14.00 -3.81 -4.37
C SER A 154 -15.19 -4.10 -5.30
N SER A 155 -16.22 -4.75 -4.78
CA SER A 155 -17.53 -4.73 -5.43
C SER A 155 -18.04 -3.30 -5.55
N CYS A 156 -18.89 -3.06 -6.55
CA CYS A 156 -19.56 -1.78 -6.72
C CYS A 156 -20.55 -1.54 -5.57
N THR A 157 -20.47 -0.37 -4.93
CA THR A 157 -21.45 0.02 -3.90
C THR A 157 -22.81 0.28 -4.52
N THR A 158 -23.87 -0.25 -3.92
CA THR A 158 -25.25 -0.18 -4.45
C THR A 158 -26.10 0.88 -3.77
N SER A 159 -25.74 1.28 -2.56
CA SER A 159 -26.44 2.33 -1.81
C SER A 159 -25.46 3.29 -1.11
N SER A 160 -25.93 4.45 -0.70
CA SER A 160 -25.13 5.48 -0.02
C SER A 160 -24.66 5.10 1.39
N ASN A 161 -25.15 4.00 1.94
CA ASN A 161 -24.76 3.48 3.26
C ASN A 161 -23.96 2.19 3.18
N ASP A 162 -23.75 1.65 1.96
CA ASP A 162 -22.99 0.43 1.78
C ASP A 162 -21.51 0.66 2.11
N GLY A 163 -20.87 -0.44 2.51
CA GLY A 163 -19.43 -0.55 2.57
C GLY A 163 -18.87 -1.19 1.29
N PHE A 164 -17.59 -1.17 1.15
CA PHE A 164 -16.88 -1.84 0.04
C PHE A 164 -16.52 -3.31 0.37
N GLY A 165 -17.10 -3.89 1.42
CA GLY A 165 -16.78 -5.24 1.89
C GLY A 165 -15.57 -5.27 2.81
N ILE A 166 -14.96 -6.44 2.96
CA ILE A 166 -13.75 -6.62 3.77
C ILE A 166 -12.54 -6.50 2.86
N LEU A 167 -11.78 -5.44 3.04
CA LEU A 167 -10.48 -5.24 2.43
C LEU A 167 -9.42 -5.94 3.27
N ASN A 168 -8.59 -6.72 2.62
CA ASN A 168 -7.46 -7.43 3.20
C ASN A 168 -6.17 -6.85 2.65
N ILE A 169 -5.25 -6.45 3.55
CA ILE A 169 -3.92 -5.95 3.20
C ILE A 169 -2.90 -6.77 3.99
N ASN A 170 -1.97 -7.42 3.31
CA ASN A 170 -0.94 -8.26 3.93
C ASN A 170 0.44 -7.75 3.57
N PHE A 171 1.12 -7.15 4.51
CA PHE A 171 2.54 -6.84 4.40
C PHE A 171 3.38 -8.01 4.92
N ARG A 172 4.44 -8.36 4.18
CA ARG A 172 5.41 -9.39 4.55
C ARG A 172 6.83 -8.92 4.27
N GLY A 173 7.71 -9.08 5.26
CA GLY A 173 9.16 -8.92 5.14
C GLY A 173 9.89 -10.26 5.22
N ALA A 174 11.00 -10.38 4.50
CA ALA A 174 11.90 -11.55 4.55
C ALA A 174 13.36 -11.11 4.36
N LEU A 175 14.24 -11.57 5.25
CA LEU A 175 15.67 -11.33 5.18
C LEU A 175 16.40 -12.57 4.64
N ARG A 176 17.43 -12.34 3.84
CA ARG A 176 18.27 -13.41 3.27
C ARG A 176 19.72 -13.01 3.05
N ASN A 177 20.53 -14.01 2.85
CA ASN A 177 21.95 -14.04 2.51
C ASN A 177 22.84 -13.74 3.72
N GLU A 178 23.10 -12.47 4.08
CA GLU A 178 24.04 -12.05 5.09
C GLU A 178 23.35 -11.50 6.34
N LYS A 179 24.11 -11.28 7.41
CA LYS A 179 23.60 -10.76 8.68
C LYS A 179 22.82 -9.48 8.45
N SER A 180 21.59 -9.48 8.96
CA SER A 180 20.65 -8.38 8.71
C SER A 180 19.54 -8.33 9.76
N TYR A 181 18.95 -7.15 9.90
CA TYR A 181 17.83 -6.87 10.78
C TYR A 181 16.89 -5.87 10.09
N PHE A 182 15.60 -6.04 10.26
CA PHE A 182 14.60 -5.06 9.86
C PHE A 182 13.49 -5.01 10.91
N GLU A 183 13.11 -3.80 11.27
CA GLU A 183 11.99 -3.49 12.16
C GLU A 183 11.07 -2.50 11.47
N ALA A 184 9.80 -2.87 11.29
CA ALA A 184 8.78 -1.95 10.84
C ALA A 184 8.15 -1.22 12.04
N THR A 185 7.92 0.07 11.89
CA THR A 185 7.30 0.93 12.92
C THR A 185 5.87 1.32 12.58
N SER A 186 5.58 1.53 11.30
CA SER A 186 4.23 1.87 10.83
C SER A 186 3.99 1.42 9.39
N GLU A 187 2.71 1.27 9.05
CA GLU A 187 2.23 1.06 7.69
C GLU A 187 1.09 2.04 7.40
N THR A 188 1.13 2.66 6.22
CA THR A 188 0.10 3.56 5.71
C THR A 188 -0.32 3.14 4.32
N TRP A 189 -1.54 3.50 3.92
CA TRP A 189 -2.11 3.07 2.64
C TRP A 189 -2.73 4.24 1.91
N ASP A 190 -2.44 4.35 0.61
CA ASP A 190 -3.13 5.24 -0.31
C ASP A 190 -4.18 4.45 -1.08
N PHE A 191 -5.39 5.01 -1.17
CA PHE A 191 -6.49 4.43 -1.91
C PHE A 191 -6.73 5.18 -3.22
N GLU A 192 -7.25 4.46 -4.20
CA GLU A 192 -7.81 5.07 -5.39
C GLU A 192 -9.26 4.63 -5.60
N TRP A 193 -10.03 5.49 -6.21
CA TRP A 193 -11.45 5.34 -6.42
C TRP A 193 -11.78 5.38 -7.91
N ARG A 194 -12.79 4.63 -8.30
CA ARG A 194 -13.36 4.74 -9.65
C ARG A 194 -14.87 4.58 -9.63
N ARG A 195 -15.52 5.10 -10.64
CA ARG A 195 -16.93 4.82 -10.91
C ARG A 195 -17.11 3.41 -11.46
N CYS A 196 -18.20 2.78 -11.08
CA CYS A 196 -18.64 1.55 -11.73
C CYS A 196 -19.28 1.95 -13.09
#